data_a9c65903a842963b63dcb7ff93762e6f
#
_entry.id   a9c65903a842963b63dcb7ff93762e6f
#
_cell.length_a   1.000
_cell.length_b   1.000
_cell.length_c   1.000
_cell.angle_alpha   90.00
_cell.angle_beta   90.00
_cell.angle_gamma   90.00
#
_symmetry.space_group_name_H-M   'P 1'
#
loop_
_entity.id
_entity.type
_entity.pdbx_description
1 polymer ?
#
loop_
_entity_poly.entity_id
_entity_poly.type
_entity_poly.pdbx_seq_one_letter_code
_entity_poly.pdbx_strand_id
1 'polypeptide(L)' 'MGDNLAAIHVIVPDGLTGEVLGHLNRLGGTVTNIRQEEKGQTRIEESMPAVNLAIFKTWLADFTGGQGHVSEQ' A
#
# COMPACT_ATOMS: atom_id res chain seq x y z
N MET A 1 -2.91 -7.19 -23.55
CA MET A 1 -2.43 -7.20 -22.99
C MET A 1 -2.31 -7.34 -21.76
N GLY A 2 -2.03 -8.05 -21.14
CA GLY A 2 -2.06 -8.27 -19.76
C GLY A 2 -1.41 -7.17 -19.02
N ASP A 3 -2.06 -6.74 -18.04
CA ASP A 3 -1.50 -5.74 -17.20
C ASP A 3 -0.53 -6.40 -16.25
N ASN A 4 0.62 -5.82 -16.09
CA ASN A 4 1.56 -6.30 -15.09
C ASN A 4 1.08 -5.83 -13.73
N LEU A 5 0.88 -6.79 -12.85
CA LEU A 5 0.52 -6.50 -11.46
C LEU A 5 1.73 -6.69 -10.58
N ALA A 6 1.94 -5.77 -9.67
CA ALA A 6 3.00 -5.88 -8.69
C ALA A 6 2.37 -6.32 -7.38
N ALA A 7 2.95 -7.33 -6.75
CA ALA A 7 2.53 -7.77 -5.43
C ALA A 7 3.41 -7.06 -4.41
N ILE A 8 2.80 -6.35 -3.49
CA ILE A 8 3.56 -5.54 -2.54
C ILE A 8 3.00 -5.68 -1.13
N HIS A 9 3.84 -5.30 -0.17
CA HIS A 9 3.42 -5.14 1.24
C HIS A 9 3.50 -3.66 1.57
N VAL A 10 2.52 -3.16 2.27
CA VAL A 10 2.54 -1.78 2.75
C VAL A 10 2.42 -1.81 4.26
N ILE A 11 3.30 -1.14 4.96
CA ILE A 11 3.23 -1.06 6.43
C ILE A 11 3.01 0.40 6.81
N VAL A 12 1.93 0.66 7.53
CA VAL A 12 1.55 2.03 7.90
C VAL A 12 1.05 2.04 9.33
N PRO A 13 1.08 3.21 9.99
CA PRO A 13 0.45 3.34 11.31
C PRO A 13 -1.03 3.00 11.22
N ASP A 14 -1.55 2.35 12.25
CA ASP A 14 -2.94 1.89 12.27
C ASP A 14 -3.93 2.99 11.94
N GLY A 15 -3.71 4.18 12.44
CA GLY A 15 -4.65 5.29 12.24
C GLY A 15 -4.74 5.78 10.81
N LEU A 16 -3.80 5.40 9.95
CA LEU A 16 -3.78 5.84 8.56
C LEU A 16 -4.27 4.77 7.60
N THR A 17 -4.59 3.58 8.12
CA THR A 17 -4.95 2.43 7.28
C THR A 17 -6.14 2.72 6.36
N GLY A 18 -7.18 3.35 6.88
CA GLY A 18 -8.37 3.62 6.07
C GLY A 18 -8.08 4.49 4.86
N GLU A 19 -7.30 5.54 5.04
CA GLU A 19 -6.94 6.44 3.95
C GLU A 19 -6.05 5.77 2.93
N VAL A 20 -5.13 4.94 3.42
CA VAL A 20 -4.25 4.19 2.53
C VAL A 20 -5.06 3.22 1.69
N LEU A 21 -6.00 2.50 2.30
CA LEU A 21 -6.85 1.57 1.56
C LEU A 21 -7.68 2.27 0.50
N GLY A 22 -8.23 3.45 0.83
CA GLY A 22 -8.98 4.23 -0.13
C GLY A 22 -8.15 4.64 -1.34
N HIS A 23 -6.93 5.07 -1.09
CA HIS A 23 -6.05 5.49 -2.17
C HIS A 23 -5.61 4.30 -3.04
N LEU A 24 -5.30 3.18 -2.40
CA LEU A 24 -4.99 1.95 -3.12
C LEU A 24 -6.10 1.57 -4.07
N ASN A 25 -7.33 1.64 -3.60
CA ASN A 25 -8.47 1.27 -4.39
C ASN A 25 -8.60 2.17 -5.62
N ARG A 26 -8.33 3.46 -5.47
CA ARG A 26 -8.37 4.40 -6.59
C ARG A 26 -7.31 4.10 -7.64
N LEU A 27 -6.20 3.52 -7.24
CA LEU A 27 -5.11 3.19 -8.15
C LEU A 27 -5.22 1.77 -8.71
N GLY A 28 -6.36 1.12 -8.49
CA GLY A 28 -6.59 -0.21 -9.02
C GLY A 28 -5.98 -1.32 -8.19
N GLY A 29 -5.65 -1.04 -6.94
CA GLY A 29 -5.09 -2.05 -6.06
C GLY A 29 -6.14 -3.01 -5.54
N THR A 30 -5.74 -4.24 -5.31
CA THR A 30 -6.58 -5.28 -4.73
C THR A 30 -5.89 -5.79 -3.48
N VAL A 31 -6.55 -5.63 -2.35
CA VAL A 31 -6.00 -6.08 -1.07
C VAL A 31 -6.25 -7.58 -0.94
N THR A 32 -5.19 -8.31 -0.64
CA THR A 32 -5.30 -9.76 -0.46
C THR A 32 -5.26 -10.15 1.00
N ASN A 33 -4.68 -9.33 1.86
CA ASN A 33 -4.63 -9.63 3.28
C ASN A 33 -4.28 -8.37 4.07
N ILE A 34 -4.77 -8.28 5.28
CA ILE A 34 -4.45 -7.20 6.20
C ILE A 34 -4.08 -7.85 7.52
N ARG A 35 -2.93 -7.47 8.08
CA ARG A 35 -2.47 -8.02 9.33
C ARG A 35 -2.06 -6.92 10.27
N GLN A 36 -2.26 -7.16 11.55
CA GLN A 36 -1.74 -6.28 12.58
C GLN A 36 -0.26 -6.59 12.78
N GLU A 37 0.58 -5.57 12.62
CA GLU A 37 1.99 -5.69 12.97
C GLU A 37 2.17 -5.20 14.39
N GLU A 38 3.37 -5.32 14.92
CA GLU A 38 3.59 -4.86 16.28
C GLU A 38 3.64 -3.34 16.35
N LYS A 39 3.42 -2.83 17.54
CA LYS A 39 3.59 -1.39 17.85
C LYS A 39 2.71 -0.46 17.05
N GLY A 40 1.46 -0.85 16.86
CA GLY A 40 0.48 0.06 16.28
C GLY A 40 0.61 0.23 14.78
N GLN A 41 1.17 -0.76 14.10
CA GLN A 41 1.28 -0.73 12.66
C GLN A 41 0.42 -1.80 12.01
N THR A 42 -0.02 -1.52 10.79
CA THR A 42 -0.81 -2.45 10.00
C THR A 42 -0.06 -2.80 8.73
N ARG A 43 -0.03 -4.08 8.40
CA ARG A 43 0.57 -4.58 7.18
C ARG A 43 -0.55 -4.91 6.21
N ILE A 44 -0.48 -4.32 5.01
CA ILE A 44 -1.45 -4.56 3.96
C ILE A 44 -0.73 -5.29 2.83
N GLU A 45 -1.22 -6.48 2.49
CA GLU A 45 -0.69 -7.22 1.35
C GLU A 45 -1.65 -7.02 0.20
N GLU A 46 -1.11 -6.62 -0.95
CA GLU A 46 -1.96 -6.24 -2.07
C GLU A 46 -1.24 -6.43 -3.39
N SER A 47 -2.00 -6.35 -4.46
CA SER A 47 -1.44 -6.25 -5.79
C SER A 47 -2.02 -5.02 -6.46
N MET A 48 -1.25 -4.38 -7.33
CA MET A 48 -1.72 -3.23 -8.08
C MET A 48 -1.03 -3.17 -9.43
N PRO A 49 -1.60 -2.44 -10.39
CA PRO A 49 -0.92 -2.28 -11.66
C PRO A 49 0.46 -1.66 -11.45
N ALA A 50 1.48 -2.30 -12.02
CA ALA A 50 2.86 -1.87 -11.79
C ALA A 50 3.09 -0.43 -12.22
N VAL A 51 2.37 0.03 -13.24
CA VAL A 51 2.51 1.41 -13.72
C VAL A 51 2.07 2.42 -12.65
N ASN A 52 1.22 2.01 -11.71
CA ASN A 52 0.74 2.90 -10.66
C ASN A 52 1.57 2.83 -9.39
N LEU A 53 2.52 1.90 -9.33
CA LEU A 53 3.27 1.67 -8.10
C LEU A 53 4.10 2.89 -7.70
N ALA A 54 4.77 3.53 -8.65
CA ALA A 54 5.58 4.71 -8.35
C ALA A 54 4.73 5.85 -7.83
N ILE A 55 3.54 6.02 -8.40
CA ILE A 55 2.60 7.03 -7.96
C ILE A 55 2.19 6.76 -6.51
N PHE A 56 1.88 5.51 -6.22
CA PHE A 56 1.48 5.13 -4.88
C PHE A 56 2.61 5.34 -3.87
N LYS A 57 3.83 4.95 -4.22
CA LYS A 57 4.96 5.11 -3.31
C LYS A 57 5.20 6.58 -2.97
N THR A 58 5.13 7.45 -3.98
CA THR A 58 5.33 8.87 -3.76
C THR A 58 4.24 9.43 -2.86
N TRP A 59 2.99 9.06 -3.14
CA TRP A 59 1.87 9.52 -2.33
C TRP A 59 2.01 9.04 -0.88
N LEU A 60 2.39 7.79 -0.70
CA LEU A 60 2.48 7.22 0.65
C LEU A 60 3.55 7.91 1.47
N ALA A 61 4.71 8.14 0.88
CA ALA A 61 5.79 8.81 1.59
C ALA A 61 5.37 10.21 2.04
N ASP A 62 4.68 10.92 1.17
CA ASP A 62 4.23 12.27 1.47
C ASP A 62 3.11 12.26 2.51
N PHE A 63 2.14 11.39 2.34
CA PHE A 63 0.99 11.32 3.22
C PHE A 63 1.38 10.90 4.65
N THR A 64 2.29 9.95 4.78
CA THR A 64 2.68 9.43 6.09
C THR A 64 3.85 10.17 6.71
N GLY A 65 4.43 11.12 5.98
CA GLY A 65 5.61 11.82 6.48
C GLY A 65 6.80 10.90 6.65
N GLY A 66 6.89 9.87 5.82
CA GLY A 66 7.98 8.91 5.87
C GLY A 66 7.75 7.73 6.79
N GLN A 67 6.58 7.63 7.41
CA GLN A 67 6.30 6.53 8.34
C GLN A 67 5.71 5.30 7.65
N GLY A 68 5.36 5.41 6.38
CA GLY A 68 4.85 4.26 5.64
C GLY A 68 5.97 3.62 4.85
N HIS A 69 5.89 2.31 4.69
CA HIS A 69 6.90 1.56 3.95
C HIS A 69 6.24 0.66 2.92
N VAL A 70 6.83 0.59 1.74
CA VAL A 70 6.36 -0.29 0.68
C VAL A 70 7.49 -1.22 0.31
N SER A 71 7.19 -2.51 0.27
CA SER A 71 8.16 -3.51 -0.15
C SER A 71 7.54 -4.36 -1.24
N GLU A 72 8.30 -4.66 -2.27
CA GLU A 72 7.83 -5.57 -3.32
C GLU A 72 8.09 -7.01 -2.90
N GLN A 73 7.15 -7.86 -3.25
CA GLN A 73 7.28 -9.28 -2.93
C GLN A 73 8.06 -10.01 -4.00
#